data_943c9aa42dd900736f2ac2bd22d8feb2
#
_entry.id   943c9aa42dd900736f2ac2bd22d8feb2
#
_cell.length_a   1.000
_cell.length_b   1.000
_cell.length_c   1.000
_cell.angle_alpha   90.00
_cell.angle_beta   90.00
_cell.angle_gamma   90.00
#
_symmetry.space_group_name_H-M   'P 1'
#
loop_
_entity.id
_entity.type
_entity.pdbx_description
1 polymer ?
#
loop_
_entity_poly.entity_id
_entity_poly.type
_entity_poly.pdbx_seq_one_letter_code
_entity_poly.pdbx_strand_id
1 'polypeptide(L)'
;MVHPSRLPERFNRPDTAVTCGLQVTTGGENWQALPADRAANMERMTEEARVSSLQAALDRVGDRWSLLVVESLLVGPRRFNDLQASLAGIAPNILSERLKRLERERVLLARPYSERPLRLTYELTADGRALAGALRLLADWGARADPTDSLRHQTCGTPLEARWYCPTCARSIDDSDTTELRQL
;
A
#
# COMPACT_ATOMS: atom_id res chain seq x y z
N MET A 1 -20.26 20.24 -34.40
CA MET A 1 -20.98 20.88 -33.28
C MET A 1 -20.98 19.91 -32.13
N VAL A 2 -20.09 20.08 -31.17
CA VAL A 2 -19.94 19.21 -29.99
C VAL A 2 -20.35 20.02 -28.77
N HIS A 3 -21.39 19.55 -28.08
CA HIS A 3 -21.94 20.18 -26.87
C HIS A 3 -21.02 20.01 -25.70
N PRO A 4 -20.73 21.03 -24.87
CA PRO A 4 -19.95 20.87 -23.62
C PRO A 4 -20.85 20.32 -22.52
N SER A 5 -20.49 19.17 -22.00
CA SER A 5 -21.11 18.52 -20.82
C SER A 5 -20.80 19.31 -19.55
N ARG A 6 -21.85 19.65 -18.81
CA ARG A 6 -21.86 20.37 -17.54
C ARG A 6 -21.14 19.57 -16.47
N LEU A 7 -20.27 20.24 -15.71
CA LEU A 7 -19.70 19.75 -14.45
C LEU A 7 -20.79 19.71 -13.37
N PRO A 8 -20.79 18.72 -12.47
CA PRO A 8 -21.73 18.69 -11.35
C PRO A 8 -21.36 19.70 -10.27
N GLU A 9 -22.41 20.29 -9.69
CA GLU A 9 -22.39 21.31 -8.66
C GLU A 9 -21.66 20.92 -7.39
N ARG A 10 -21.02 21.92 -6.78
CA ARG A 10 -20.34 21.87 -5.50
C ARG A 10 -21.30 21.42 -4.38
N PHE A 11 -20.98 20.34 -3.74
CA PHE A 11 -21.62 19.93 -2.51
C PHE A 11 -21.16 20.85 -1.38
N ASN A 12 -22.06 21.76 -0.99
CA ASN A 12 -21.88 22.66 0.15
C ASN A 12 -22.09 21.84 1.45
N ARG A 13 -21.04 21.58 2.21
CA ARG A 13 -21.16 20.99 3.56
C ARG A 13 -21.23 22.13 4.58
N PRO A 14 -22.24 22.15 5.46
CA PRO A 14 -22.26 23.08 6.57
C PRO A 14 -21.24 22.70 7.64
N ASP A 15 -20.53 23.72 8.12
CA ASP A 15 -19.68 23.68 9.31
C ASP A 15 -20.51 23.27 10.53
N THR A 16 -20.28 22.07 11.05
CA THR A 16 -20.67 21.70 12.39
C THR A 16 -19.40 21.51 13.22
N ALA A 17 -19.01 22.60 13.89
CA ALA A 17 -18.08 22.54 15.00
C ALA A 17 -18.73 21.74 16.13
N VAL A 18 -18.38 20.48 16.29
CA VAL A 18 -18.73 19.70 17.49
C VAL A 18 -17.77 20.10 18.60
N THR A 19 -18.22 21.04 19.43
CA THR A 19 -17.54 21.39 20.68
C THR A 19 -17.80 20.23 21.67
N CYS A 20 -16.84 19.32 21.81
CA CYS A 20 -16.88 18.31 22.87
C CYS A 20 -16.50 18.99 24.19
N GLY A 21 -17.51 19.35 24.98
CA GLY A 21 -17.36 19.85 26.34
C GLY A 21 -17.00 18.72 27.30
N LEU A 22 -15.71 18.46 27.49
CA LEU A 22 -15.19 17.69 28.61
C LEU A 22 -15.04 18.62 29.81
N GLN A 23 -15.98 18.52 30.78
CA GLN A 23 -15.81 19.11 32.10
C GLN A 23 -14.72 18.32 32.84
N VAL A 24 -13.53 18.88 32.94
CA VAL A 24 -12.44 18.38 33.79
C VAL A 24 -12.72 18.82 35.20
N THR A 25 -13.08 17.88 36.09
CA THR A 25 -13.11 18.11 37.52
C THR A 25 -11.69 18.34 38.02
N THR A 26 -11.48 19.51 38.62
CA THR A 26 -10.21 19.91 39.25
C THR A 26 -10.00 19.12 40.53
N GLY A 27 -9.33 17.95 40.42
CA GLY A 27 -8.62 17.31 41.51
C GLY A 27 -7.17 17.81 41.46
N GLY A 28 -6.78 18.59 42.47
CA GLY A 28 -5.42 19.14 42.53
C GLY A 28 -4.37 18.07 42.75
N GLU A 29 -3.72 17.63 41.71
CA GLU A 29 -2.44 16.94 41.77
C GLU A 29 -1.39 17.80 41.09
N ASN A 30 -0.42 18.19 41.89
CA ASN A 30 0.73 19.01 41.52
C ASN A 30 1.61 18.21 40.52
N TRP A 31 1.34 18.38 39.22
CA TRP A 31 2.20 17.89 38.15
C TRP A 31 3.44 18.80 38.09
N GLN A 32 4.42 18.51 38.98
CA GLN A 32 5.75 19.06 38.80
C GLN A 32 6.21 18.68 37.40
N ALA A 33 6.41 19.67 36.56
CA ALA A 33 6.87 19.51 35.19
C ALA A 33 8.09 18.57 35.19
N LEU A 34 7.98 17.48 34.46
CA LEU A 34 9.13 16.62 34.18
C LEU A 34 10.22 17.49 33.57
N PRO A 35 11.48 17.37 33.99
CA PRO A 35 12.56 18.13 33.40
C PRO A 35 12.58 17.92 31.89
N ALA A 36 12.81 19.00 31.14
CA ALA A 36 12.70 19.05 29.68
C ALA A 36 13.55 17.99 28.96
N ASP A 37 14.64 17.54 29.58
CA ASP A 37 15.50 16.46 29.11
C ASP A 37 14.82 15.08 29.19
N ARG A 38 13.97 14.85 30.21
CA ARG A 38 13.17 13.58 30.30
C ARG A 38 12.03 13.55 29.30
N ALA A 39 11.35 14.67 29.07
CA ALA A 39 10.31 14.75 28.03
C ALA A 39 10.91 14.53 26.63
N ALA A 40 12.02 15.18 26.32
CA ALA A 40 12.74 15.03 25.05
C ALA A 40 13.33 13.61 24.87
N ASN A 41 13.70 12.93 25.96
CA ASN A 41 14.20 11.55 25.90
C ASN A 41 13.05 10.55 25.74
N MET A 42 11.89 10.82 26.33
CA MET A 42 10.70 9.99 26.15
C MET A 42 10.13 10.13 24.75
N GLU A 43 10.15 11.33 24.18
CA GLU A 43 9.78 11.56 22.77
C GLU A 43 10.75 10.85 21.81
N ARG A 44 12.07 10.89 22.04
CA ARG A 44 13.06 10.13 21.28
C ARG A 44 12.87 8.63 21.41
N MET A 45 12.63 8.09 22.60
CA MET A 45 12.37 6.66 22.81
C MET A 45 11.07 6.20 22.14
N THR A 46 10.04 7.07 22.02
CA THR A 46 8.81 6.75 21.28
C THR A 46 9.03 6.85 19.78
N GLU A 47 9.90 7.72 19.30
CA GLU A 47 10.29 7.85 17.89
C GLU A 47 11.14 6.66 17.42
N GLU A 48 12.13 6.22 18.23
CA GLU A 48 12.97 5.05 17.93
C GLU A 48 12.20 3.72 17.99
N ALA A 49 11.07 3.66 18.70
CA ALA A 49 10.21 2.47 18.76
C ALA A 49 9.15 2.40 17.64
N ARG A 50 9.00 3.42 16.81
CA ARG A 50 8.07 3.40 15.67
C ARG A 50 8.69 2.61 14.53
N VAL A 51 8.24 1.37 14.38
CA VAL A 51 8.47 0.59 13.15
C VAL A 51 7.95 1.43 11.98
N SER A 52 8.82 1.75 11.02
CA SER A 52 8.38 2.54 9.86
C SER A 52 7.29 1.80 9.10
N SER A 53 6.37 2.54 8.47
CA SER A 53 5.30 1.95 7.64
C SER A 53 5.87 1.04 6.55
N LEU A 54 7.03 1.38 6.00
CA LEU A 54 7.75 0.56 5.04
C LEU A 54 8.25 -0.74 5.68
N GLN A 55 8.84 -0.69 6.89
CA GLN A 55 9.27 -1.87 7.60
C GLN A 55 8.09 -2.81 7.88
N ALA A 56 6.97 -2.29 8.35
CA ALA A 56 5.76 -3.08 8.57
C ALA A 56 5.24 -3.73 7.28
N ALA A 57 5.32 -3.05 6.13
CA ALA A 57 4.97 -3.63 4.84
C ALA A 57 5.96 -4.74 4.43
N LEU A 58 7.27 -4.50 4.60
CA LEU A 58 8.31 -5.48 4.27
C LEU A 58 8.21 -6.73 5.15
N ASP A 59 7.85 -6.60 6.41
CA ASP A 59 7.63 -7.74 7.31
C ASP A 59 6.49 -8.64 6.82
N ARG A 60 5.49 -8.10 6.12
CA ARG A 60 4.37 -8.86 5.56
C ARG A 60 4.69 -9.48 4.20
N VAL A 61 5.29 -8.70 3.30
CA VAL A 61 5.45 -9.09 1.88
C VAL A 61 6.86 -8.89 1.32
N GLY A 62 7.85 -8.52 2.15
CA GLY A 62 9.16 -8.03 1.70
C GLY A 62 10.12 -9.05 1.09
N ASP A 63 9.72 -10.30 0.90
CA ASP A 63 10.55 -11.24 0.17
C ASP A 63 10.22 -11.26 -1.33
N ARG A 64 11.25 -11.54 -2.14
CA ARG A 64 11.16 -11.57 -3.61
C ARG A 64 9.98 -12.38 -4.12
N TRP A 65 9.77 -13.56 -3.58
CA TRP A 65 8.76 -14.48 -4.11
C TRP A 65 7.35 -14.04 -3.73
N SER A 66 7.16 -13.47 -2.55
CA SER A 66 5.86 -12.91 -2.15
C SER A 66 5.41 -11.79 -3.09
N LEU A 67 6.30 -10.84 -3.42
CA LEU A 67 5.98 -9.74 -4.35
C LEU A 67 5.66 -10.26 -5.75
N LEU A 68 6.46 -11.21 -6.28
CA LEU A 68 6.21 -11.81 -7.58
C LEU A 68 4.92 -12.64 -7.65
N VAL A 69 4.55 -13.34 -6.56
CA VAL A 69 3.27 -14.03 -6.44
C VAL A 69 2.11 -13.04 -6.50
N VAL A 70 2.20 -11.94 -5.73
CA VAL A 70 1.17 -10.88 -5.73
C VAL A 70 1.04 -10.27 -7.12
N GLU A 71 2.14 -9.93 -7.78
CA GLU A 71 2.16 -9.41 -9.16
C GLU A 71 1.44 -10.36 -10.13
N SER A 72 1.79 -11.65 -10.08
CA SER A 72 1.17 -12.67 -10.93
C SER A 72 -0.35 -12.80 -10.71
N LEU A 73 -0.83 -12.52 -9.50
CA LEU A 73 -2.24 -12.56 -9.14
C LEU A 73 -3.01 -11.25 -9.43
N LEU A 74 -2.31 -10.16 -9.78
CA LEU A 74 -2.98 -8.91 -10.20
C LEU A 74 -3.79 -9.08 -11.49
N VAL A 75 -3.38 -10.01 -12.36
CA VAL A 75 -4.08 -10.33 -13.61
C VAL A 75 -5.40 -11.08 -13.34
N GLY A 76 -5.47 -11.82 -12.23
CA GLY A 76 -6.65 -12.58 -11.83
C GLY A 76 -6.31 -13.84 -11.03
N PRO A 77 -7.34 -14.61 -10.64
CA PRO A 77 -7.15 -15.85 -9.89
C PRO A 77 -6.32 -16.89 -10.66
N ARG A 78 -5.40 -17.56 -9.97
CA ARG A 78 -4.53 -18.58 -10.55
C ARG A 78 -4.48 -19.85 -9.69
N ARG A 79 -4.23 -20.99 -10.35
CA ARG A 79 -3.97 -22.26 -9.68
C ARG A 79 -2.50 -22.36 -9.29
N PHE A 80 -2.18 -23.29 -8.39
CA PHE A 80 -0.79 -23.51 -7.96
C PHE A 80 0.17 -23.75 -9.14
N ASN A 81 -0.21 -24.63 -10.07
CA ASN A 81 0.64 -24.96 -11.22
C ASN A 81 0.81 -23.78 -12.17
N ASP A 82 -0.22 -22.93 -12.32
CA ASP A 82 -0.15 -21.73 -13.17
C ASP A 82 0.81 -20.71 -12.57
N LEU A 83 0.77 -20.53 -11.23
CA LEU A 83 1.71 -19.68 -10.49
C LEU A 83 3.14 -20.22 -10.62
N GLN A 84 3.33 -21.52 -10.41
CA GLN A 84 4.64 -22.15 -10.52
C GLN A 84 5.24 -21.99 -11.93
N ALA A 85 4.42 -22.15 -12.97
CA ALA A 85 4.86 -21.98 -14.36
C ALA A 85 5.19 -20.53 -14.70
N SER A 86 4.46 -19.55 -14.11
CA SER A 86 4.72 -18.12 -14.35
C SER A 86 5.93 -17.56 -13.58
N LEU A 87 6.33 -18.22 -12.49
CA LEU A 87 7.41 -17.78 -11.61
C LEU A 87 8.66 -18.64 -11.84
N ALA A 88 9.41 -18.31 -12.89
CA ALA A 88 10.59 -19.07 -13.28
C ALA A 88 11.58 -19.23 -12.11
N GLY A 89 11.93 -20.51 -11.81
CA GLY A 89 12.93 -20.85 -10.80
C GLY A 89 12.42 -20.94 -9.36
N ILE A 90 11.12 -20.77 -9.11
CA ILE A 90 10.58 -21.02 -7.77
C ILE A 90 10.42 -22.52 -7.51
N ALA A 91 10.95 -23.02 -6.39
CA ALA A 91 10.71 -24.38 -5.96
C ALA A 91 9.28 -24.55 -5.41
N PRO A 92 8.61 -25.72 -5.64
CA PRO A 92 7.22 -25.93 -5.20
C PRO A 92 7.00 -25.74 -3.69
N ASN A 93 7.95 -26.17 -2.88
CA ASN A 93 7.91 -26.00 -1.42
C ASN A 93 7.95 -24.53 -1.02
N ILE A 94 8.79 -23.72 -1.68
CA ILE A 94 8.88 -22.30 -1.44
C ILE A 94 7.58 -21.60 -1.85
N LEU A 95 7.03 -21.92 -3.03
CA LEU A 95 5.74 -21.37 -3.46
C LEU A 95 4.63 -21.71 -2.45
N SER A 96 4.55 -22.97 -1.98
CA SER A 96 3.57 -23.38 -0.97
C SER A 96 3.71 -22.59 0.33
N GLU A 97 4.94 -22.36 0.79
CA GLU A 97 5.22 -21.58 1.99
C GLU A 97 4.80 -20.12 1.84
N ARG A 98 5.12 -19.50 0.69
CA ARG A 98 4.75 -18.11 0.40
C ARG A 98 3.25 -17.93 0.29
N LEU A 99 2.54 -18.82 -0.38
CA LEU A 99 1.08 -18.80 -0.46
C LEU A 99 0.44 -18.88 0.92
N LYS A 100 0.89 -19.79 1.79
CA LYS A 100 0.42 -19.91 3.18
C LYS A 100 0.71 -18.66 4.00
N ARG A 101 1.88 -18.02 3.80
CA ARG A 101 2.22 -16.77 4.48
C ARG A 101 1.30 -15.65 4.04
N LEU A 102 1.17 -15.41 2.72
CA LEU A 102 0.32 -14.38 2.16
C LEU A 102 -1.16 -14.54 2.55
N GLU A 103 -1.62 -15.78 2.71
CA GLU A 103 -2.97 -16.08 3.21
C GLU A 103 -3.12 -15.69 4.70
N ARG A 104 -2.15 -16.02 5.56
CA ARG A 104 -2.12 -15.58 6.97
C ARG A 104 -2.11 -14.06 7.09
N GLU A 105 -1.36 -13.38 6.24
CA GLU A 105 -1.29 -11.91 6.16
C GLU A 105 -2.53 -11.29 5.50
N ARG A 106 -3.52 -12.12 5.10
CA ARG A 106 -4.76 -11.69 4.42
C ARG A 106 -4.53 -10.91 3.11
N VAL A 107 -3.40 -11.13 2.47
CA VAL A 107 -3.08 -10.55 1.16
C VAL A 107 -3.76 -11.33 0.04
N LEU A 108 -3.91 -12.65 0.20
CA LEU A 108 -4.64 -13.51 -0.72
C LEU A 108 -5.61 -14.45 0.02
N LEU A 109 -6.48 -15.08 -0.76
CA LEU A 109 -7.41 -16.12 -0.34
C LEU A 109 -7.19 -17.35 -1.20
N ALA A 110 -7.23 -18.55 -0.55
CA ALA A 110 -7.28 -19.83 -1.23
C ALA A 110 -8.74 -20.30 -1.32
N ARG A 111 -9.26 -20.47 -2.54
CA ARG A 111 -10.63 -20.97 -2.77
C ARG A 111 -10.60 -22.38 -3.37
N PRO A 112 -11.30 -23.34 -2.79
CA PRO A 112 -11.43 -24.65 -3.39
C PRO A 112 -12.28 -24.55 -4.69
N TYR A 113 -11.77 -25.13 -5.78
CA TYR A 113 -12.54 -25.33 -7.02
C TYR A 113 -12.83 -26.81 -7.30
N SER A 114 -12.25 -27.71 -6.52
CA SER A 114 -12.54 -29.14 -6.51
C SER A 114 -12.31 -29.67 -5.10
N GLU A 115 -13.23 -30.51 -4.63
CA GLU A 115 -13.15 -31.11 -3.29
C GLU A 115 -12.46 -32.48 -3.30
N ARG A 116 -12.55 -33.18 -4.41
CA ARG A 116 -11.99 -34.56 -4.54
C ARG A 116 -11.29 -34.75 -5.89
N PRO A 117 -9.95 -34.68 -5.94
CA PRO A 117 -9.04 -34.23 -4.89
C PRO A 117 -9.18 -32.72 -4.61
N LEU A 118 -8.83 -32.29 -3.40
CA LEU A 118 -8.84 -30.87 -3.05
C LEU A 118 -7.90 -30.11 -3.97
N ARG A 119 -8.45 -29.12 -4.69
CA ARG A 119 -7.69 -28.24 -5.57
C ARG A 119 -8.06 -26.77 -5.28
N LEU A 120 -7.05 -25.94 -5.17
CA LEU A 120 -7.19 -24.54 -4.78
C LEU A 120 -6.87 -23.60 -5.95
N THR A 121 -7.62 -22.50 -6.01
CA THR A 121 -7.33 -21.30 -6.78
C THR A 121 -7.00 -20.19 -5.79
N TYR A 122 -5.98 -19.42 -6.09
CA TYR A 122 -5.54 -18.28 -5.26
C TYR A 122 -5.97 -16.98 -5.91
N GLU A 123 -6.48 -16.06 -5.10
CA GLU A 123 -6.91 -14.73 -5.54
C GLU A 123 -6.52 -13.66 -4.53
N LEU A 124 -6.26 -12.43 -4.97
CA LEU A 124 -5.94 -11.32 -4.08
C LEU A 124 -7.19 -10.83 -3.34
N THR A 125 -7.02 -10.49 -2.07
CA THR A 125 -7.99 -9.72 -1.30
C THR A 125 -8.01 -8.26 -1.79
N ALA A 126 -8.89 -7.43 -1.23
CA ALA A 126 -8.85 -5.98 -1.46
C ALA A 126 -7.51 -5.36 -0.99
N ASP A 127 -7.01 -5.81 0.17
CA ASP A 127 -5.71 -5.39 0.73
C ASP A 127 -4.55 -5.82 -0.19
N GLY A 128 -4.57 -7.07 -0.67
CA GLY A 128 -3.57 -7.54 -1.65
C GLY A 128 -3.59 -6.76 -2.96
N ARG A 129 -4.77 -6.39 -3.47
CA ARG A 129 -4.89 -5.55 -4.68
C ARG A 129 -4.39 -4.11 -4.47
N ALA A 130 -4.45 -3.59 -3.24
CA ALA A 130 -3.90 -2.28 -2.91
C ALA A 130 -2.39 -2.18 -3.12
N LEU A 131 -1.65 -3.32 -3.09
CA LEU A 131 -0.22 -3.36 -3.41
C LEU A 131 0.10 -3.06 -4.89
N ALA A 132 -0.89 -3.07 -5.79
CA ALA A 132 -0.66 -2.89 -7.23
C ALA A 132 0.08 -1.58 -7.55
N GLY A 133 -0.23 -0.48 -6.84
CA GLY A 133 0.45 0.79 -7.02
C GLY A 133 1.94 0.71 -6.66
N ALA A 134 2.26 0.15 -5.49
CA ALA A 134 3.63 -0.02 -5.03
C ALA A 134 4.44 -0.94 -5.96
N LEU A 135 3.84 -2.05 -6.41
CA LEU A 135 4.49 -2.97 -7.34
C LEU A 135 4.80 -2.32 -8.69
N ARG A 136 3.88 -1.50 -9.21
CA ARG A 136 4.11 -0.74 -10.44
C ARG A 136 5.24 0.27 -10.30
N LEU A 137 5.34 0.98 -9.17
CA LEU A 137 6.44 1.90 -8.87
C LEU A 137 7.78 1.16 -8.78
N LEU A 138 7.80 -0.02 -8.14
CA LEU A 138 8.99 -0.86 -8.09
C LEU A 138 9.39 -1.39 -9.47
N ALA A 139 8.42 -1.81 -10.29
CA ALA A 139 8.67 -2.26 -11.66
C ALA A 139 9.22 -1.12 -12.53
N ASP A 140 8.64 0.08 -12.44
CA ASP A 140 9.12 1.26 -13.15
C ASP A 140 10.55 1.64 -12.73
N TRP A 141 10.83 1.59 -11.43
CA TRP A 141 12.20 1.79 -10.94
C TRP A 141 13.18 0.74 -11.48
N GLY A 142 12.75 -0.53 -11.56
CA GLY A 142 13.54 -1.63 -12.13
C GLY A 142 13.78 -1.48 -13.64
N ALA A 143 12.79 -0.96 -14.35
CA ALA A 143 12.85 -0.74 -15.80
C ALA A 143 13.77 0.43 -16.22
N ARG A 144 14.29 1.23 -15.28
CA ARG A 144 15.25 2.32 -15.61
C ARG A 144 16.51 1.84 -16.32
N ALA A 145 16.88 0.58 -16.12
CA ALA A 145 18.00 -0.03 -16.83
C ALA A 145 17.65 -0.46 -18.28
N ASP A 146 16.36 -0.68 -18.57
CA ASP A 146 15.84 -1.01 -19.90
C ASP A 146 14.51 -0.27 -20.14
N PRO A 147 14.55 0.90 -20.82
CA PRO A 147 13.37 1.71 -21.08
C PRO A 147 12.29 1.02 -21.91
N THR A 148 12.60 -0.11 -22.56
CA THR A 148 11.62 -0.88 -23.34
C THR A 148 10.59 -1.58 -22.44
N ASP A 149 10.94 -1.84 -21.18
CA ASP A 149 10.09 -2.50 -20.17
C ASP A 149 9.27 -1.50 -19.31
N SER A 150 9.27 -0.21 -19.67
CA SER A 150 8.51 0.82 -18.97
C SER A 150 6.99 0.59 -19.06
N LEU A 151 6.27 0.91 -17.98
CA LEU A 151 4.82 0.84 -17.95
C LEU A 151 4.21 1.79 -18.98
N ARG A 152 3.35 1.27 -19.88
CA ARG A 152 2.75 2.05 -20.97
C ARG A 152 1.22 2.04 -20.91
N HIS A 153 0.62 3.14 -21.36
CA HIS A 153 -0.82 3.23 -21.53
C HIS A 153 -1.26 2.37 -22.73
N GLN A 154 -2.14 1.39 -22.49
CA GLN A 154 -2.54 0.41 -23.51
C GLN A 154 -3.14 1.03 -24.77
N THR A 155 -3.84 2.16 -24.63
CA THR A 155 -4.55 2.79 -25.76
C THR A 155 -3.62 3.55 -26.68
N CYS A 156 -2.62 4.25 -26.18
CA CYS A 156 -1.75 5.13 -26.98
C CYS A 156 -0.26 4.74 -26.98
N GLY A 157 0.14 3.73 -26.18
CA GLY A 157 1.52 3.28 -26.10
C GLY A 157 2.47 4.24 -25.37
N THR A 158 1.98 5.39 -24.88
CA THR A 158 2.82 6.37 -24.18
C THR A 158 3.28 5.81 -22.82
N PRO A 159 4.56 5.98 -22.44
CA PRO A 159 5.03 5.67 -21.10
C PRO A 159 4.20 6.40 -20.04
N LEU A 160 3.87 5.69 -18.95
CA LEU A 160 3.15 6.27 -17.82
C LEU A 160 4.13 6.84 -16.80
N GLU A 161 3.79 7.98 -16.22
CA GLU A 161 4.51 8.62 -15.12
C GLU A 161 3.68 8.52 -13.84
N ALA A 162 4.30 8.12 -12.75
CA ALA A 162 3.69 8.19 -11.42
C ALA A 162 3.94 9.57 -10.81
N ARG A 163 2.91 10.20 -10.27
CA ARG A 163 3.00 11.51 -9.61
C ARG A 163 2.21 11.52 -8.32
N TRP A 164 2.77 12.14 -7.31
CA TRP A 164 2.06 12.41 -6.07
C TRP A 164 1.10 13.58 -6.28
N TYR A 165 -0.16 13.42 -5.89
CA TYR A 165 -1.17 14.45 -6.05
C TYR A 165 -1.79 14.80 -4.70
N CYS A 166 -1.75 16.08 -4.33
CA CYS A 166 -2.42 16.60 -3.13
C CYS A 166 -3.85 17.06 -3.50
N PRO A 167 -4.90 16.36 -3.02
CA PRO A 167 -6.28 16.73 -3.35
C PRO A 167 -6.71 18.07 -2.74
N THR A 168 -6.11 18.47 -1.62
CA THR A 168 -6.41 19.75 -0.95
C THR A 168 -5.84 20.94 -1.72
N CYS A 169 -4.59 20.85 -2.17
CA CYS A 169 -3.93 21.89 -2.95
C CYS A 169 -4.25 21.81 -4.45
N ALA A 170 -4.90 20.72 -4.90
CA ALA A 170 -5.21 20.42 -6.30
C ALA A 170 -4.00 20.49 -7.24
N ARG A 171 -2.81 20.05 -6.77
CA ARG A 171 -1.56 20.05 -7.54
C ARG A 171 -0.77 18.75 -7.40
N SER A 172 0.04 18.46 -8.40
CA SER A 172 1.05 17.40 -8.32
C SER A 172 2.27 17.91 -7.54
N ILE A 173 2.86 17.02 -6.75
CA ILE A 173 4.05 17.27 -5.94
C ILE A 173 5.19 16.53 -6.60
N ASP A 174 6.36 17.19 -6.71
CA ASP A 174 7.57 16.59 -7.23
C ASP A 174 8.16 15.64 -6.19
N ASP A 175 8.52 14.42 -6.63
CA ASP A 175 9.12 13.39 -5.77
C ASP A 175 10.52 13.81 -5.25
N SER A 176 11.19 14.72 -5.95
CA SER A 176 12.48 15.28 -5.55
C SER A 176 12.36 16.38 -4.49
N ASP A 177 11.17 16.94 -4.27
CA ASP A 177 10.95 17.98 -3.26
C ASP A 177 10.70 17.36 -1.88
N THR A 178 11.78 17.07 -1.18
CA THR A 178 11.75 16.50 0.18
C THR A 178 11.11 17.43 1.22
N THR A 179 10.92 18.72 0.91
CA THR A 179 10.29 19.69 1.83
C THR A 179 8.77 19.57 1.82
N GLU A 180 8.18 19.14 0.71
CA GLU A 180 6.74 18.97 0.54
C GLU A 180 6.24 17.56 0.93
N LEU A 181 7.12 16.55 0.91
CA LEU A 181 6.79 15.17 1.28
C LEU A 181 7.23 14.88 2.72
N ARG A 182 6.27 14.69 3.62
CA ARG A 182 6.52 14.24 4.99
C ARG A 182 6.17 12.77 5.10
N GLN A 183 7.14 11.96 5.51
CA GLN A 183 6.87 10.58 5.92
C GLN A 183 6.19 10.59 7.30
N LEU A 184 5.10 9.86 7.43
CA LEU A 184 4.34 9.70 8.68
C LEU A 184 5.01 8.69 9.60
#